data_633b5d7094404ded42382850a7436169
#
_entry.id   633b5d7094404ded42382850a7436169
#
_cell.length_a   1.000
_cell.length_b   1.000
_cell.length_c   1.000
_cell.angle_alpha   90.00
_cell.angle_beta   90.00
_cell.angle_gamma   90.00
#
_symmetry.space_group_name_H-M   'P 1'
#
loop_
_entity.id
_entity.type
_entity.pdbx_description
1 polymer ?
#
loop_
_entity_poly.entity_id
_entity_poly.type
_entity_poly.pdbx_seq_one_letter_code
_entity_poly.pdbx_strand_id
1 'polypeptide(L)'
;MRVTHLKRIFPIVTLSMLSAFEFWGCTQGENPEVSSGELSSVHLDVAAKSVPLSDSIVVDFVGPDTIHTVLSEGEKTLDQRLDPGDWNFYAKHYANGMLVQQGEVSANLVAGENVSLSIAMHAVAGFFYVRIPLGLENSMGISSGTLQVRGEDFSKDYAFLVGESEATAATEMLVLGQEYDAKILLFSAEGDTLFEIDSQVTIDGENFVLDWQLNSLHANVSLSISNDSIRTLTAVAHLPSKLRAPQKGDLLVTEFMTEGKEEFVEYYNASLDTLNLEGCSLWATSNSSLKQMTDSAFAAKIAPDAYLVFGRDSVVGSDVNVPLALPGTKGSIVFRCASGTVDSLFYASAKNVASDSLAVVEFPIDSKMSVQLPLFNYKTRAEGSSWCNGEFSLHAAANCEGI
;
A
#
# COMPACT_ATOMS: atom_id res chain seq x y z
N MET A 1 43.99 -12.18 -29.89
CA MET A 1 42.97 -12.12 -30.96
C MET A 1 42.28 -10.76 -30.85
N ARG A 2 42.56 -9.87 -31.78
CA ARG A 2 42.06 -8.48 -31.81
C ARG A 2 40.65 -8.50 -32.40
N VAL A 3 39.69 -7.86 -31.75
CA VAL A 3 38.38 -7.54 -32.33
C VAL A 3 38.24 -6.02 -32.35
N THR A 4 38.12 -5.52 -33.58
CA THR A 4 38.06 -4.13 -33.98
C THR A 4 36.68 -3.53 -33.73
N HIS A 5 36.65 -2.35 -33.09
CA HIS A 5 35.48 -1.49 -32.96
C HIS A 5 35.06 -0.88 -34.30
N LEU A 6 33.84 -1.09 -34.75
CA LEU A 6 33.21 -0.39 -35.85
C LEU A 6 32.32 0.75 -35.27
N LYS A 7 32.84 2.00 -35.39
CA LYS A 7 32.03 3.21 -35.17
C LYS A 7 31.17 3.46 -36.40
N ARG A 8 29.85 3.37 -36.27
CA ARG A 8 28.92 3.90 -37.27
C ARG A 8 28.69 5.38 -37.02
N ILE A 9 29.12 6.18 -37.92
CA ILE A 9 28.87 7.63 -38.04
C ILE A 9 27.61 7.77 -38.90
N PHE A 10 26.56 8.37 -38.36
CA PHE A 10 25.38 8.82 -39.11
C PHE A 10 25.62 10.28 -39.53
N PRO A 11 25.45 10.62 -40.81
CA PRO A 11 25.53 12.02 -41.27
C PRO A 11 24.17 12.72 -41.01
N ILE A 12 24.26 13.87 -40.35
CA ILE A 12 23.18 14.86 -40.27
C ILE A 12 23.01 15.49 -41.63
N VAL A 13 21.88 15.26 -42.27
CA VAL A 13 21.50 15.99 -43.51
C VAL A 13 20.62 17.17 -43.07
N THR A 14 21.23 18.34 -43.03
CA THR A 14 20.53 19.62 -42.96
C THR A 14 20.02 20.01 -44.36
N LEU A 15 18.69 19.89 -44.53
CA LEU A 15 18.03 20.36 -45.76
C LEU A 15 17.53 21.80 -45.54
N SER A 16 18.33 22.78 -46.00
CA SER A 16 17.91 24.18 -46.08
C SER A 16 17.16 24.40 -47.39
N MET A 17 15.85 24.52 -47.35
CA MET A 17 15.06 25.04 -48.45
C MET A 17 14.94 26.56 -48.34
N LEU A 18 15.74 27.23 -49.17
CA LEU A 18 15.52 28.63 -49.53
C LEU A 18 14.45 28.65 -50.64
N SER A 19 13.24 29.06 -50.35
CA SER A 19 12.26 29.43 -51.41
C SER A 19 12.25 30.95 -51.57
N ALA A 20 12.78 31.39 -52.70
CA ALA A 20 12.62 32.76 -53.18
C ALA A 20 11.17 33.01 -53.58
N PHE A 21 10.51 33.94 -52.89
CA PHE A 21 9.21 34.47 -53.35
C PHE A 21 9.47 35.68 -54.23
N GLU A 22 9.17 35.53 -55.54
CA GLU A 22 9.09 36.64 -56.48
C GLU A 22 7.84 37.48 -56.18
N PHE A 23 8.02 38.79 -55.98
CA PHE A 23 6.97 39.80 -55.92
C PHE A 23 6.41 40.05 -57.33
N TRP A 24 5.13 39.75 -57.53
CA TRP A 24 4.39 40.23 -58.67
C TRP A 24 3.15 41.00 -58.23
N GLY A 25 3.16 42.27 -58.59
CA GLY A 25 2.07 43.05 -59.10
C GLY A 25 0.89 43.36 -58.20
N CYS A 26 0.84 44.62 -57.70
CA CYS A 26 -0.36 45.30 -57.23
C CYS A 26 -1.46 45.32 -58.29
N THR A 27 -2.58 44.65 -58.02
CA THR A 27 -3.90 45.11 -58.49
C THR A 27 -4.64 45.58 -57.25
N GLN A 28 -5.06 46.86 -57.25
CA GLN A 28 -6.06 47.40 -56.35
C GLN A 28 -7.37 46.65 -56.58
N GLY A 29 -7.60 45.55 -55.84
CA GLY A 29 -8.90 44.99 -55.61
C GLY A 29 -9.40 45.59 -54.31
N GLU A 30 -10.62 46.09 -54.31
CA GLU A 30 -11.36 46.54 -53.14
C GLU A 30 -11.15 45.53 -52.01
N ASN A 31 -10.57 46.01 -50.90
CA ASN A 31 -10.51 45.26 -49.66
C ASN A 31 -11.96 44.89 -49.30
N PRO A 32 -12.38 43.62 -49.24
CA PRO A 32 -13.59 43.32 -48.51
C PRO A 32 -13.28 43.80 -47.09
N GLU A 33 -14.07 44.70 -46.58
CA GLU A 33 -14.11 45.00 -45.16
C GLU A 33 -14.19 43.65 -44.46
N VAL A 34 -13.08 43.19 -43.89
CA VAL A 34 -13.08 42.10 -42.92
C VAL A 34 -13.89 42.67 -41.76
N SER A 35 -15.20 42.37 -41.79
CA SER A 35 -16.05 42.64 -40.62
C SER A 35 -15.25 42.04 -39.45
N SER A 36 -14.83 42.89 -38.55
CA SER A 36 -14.22 42.47 -37.29
C SER A 36 -15.23 41.54 -36.66
N GLY A 37 -15.09 40.24 -36.95
CA GLY A 37 -16.02 39.22 -36.45
C GLY A 37 -16.05 39.32 -34.94
N GLU A 38 -17.26 39.38 -34.44
CA GLU A 38 -17.48 39.38 -32.99
C GLU A 38 -16.88 38.10 -32.43
N LEU A 39 -15.87 38.22 -31.54
CA LEU A 39 -15.18 37.08 -30.96
C LEU A 39 -16.13 36.28 -30.08
N SER A 40 -15.99 34.98 -30.11
CA SER A 40 -16.66 34.07 -29.15
C SER A 40 -15.94 34.08 -27.81
N SER A 41 -16.70 34.04 -26.73
CA SER A 41 -16.13 33.89 -25.37
C SER A 41 -16.20 32.43 -24.96
N VAL A 42 -15.06 31.82 -24.64
CA VAL A 42 -14.94 30.43 -24.20
C VAL A 42 -14.55 30.38 -22.74
N HIS A 43 -15.40 29.77 -21.93
CA HIS A 43 -15.07 29.35 -20.57
C HIS A 43 -14.68 27.88 -20.60
N LEU A 44 -13.39 27.57 -20.29
CA LEU A 44 -12.85 26.22 -20.32
C LEU A 44 -12.61 25.75 -18.89
N ASP A 45 -13.18 24.62 -18.51
CA ASP A 45 -12.92 23.90 -17.26
C ASP A 45 -12.07 22.65 -17.57
N VAL A 46 -10.89 22.58 -16.97
CA VAL A 46 -10.04 21.38 -17.02
C VAL A 46 -10.33 20.53 -15.80
N ALA A 47 -11.08 19.45 -16.00
CA ALA A 47 -11.52 18.53 -14.94
C ALA A 47 -10.37 17.67 -14.40
N ALA A 48 -9.25 18.30 -14.02
CA ALA A 48 -8.14 17.63 -13.34
C ALA A 48 -8.48 17.38 -11.88
N LYS A 49 -8.36 16.13 -11.44
CA LYS A 49 -8.43 15.78 -10.02
C LYS A 49 -7.18 16.29 -9.34
N SER A 50 -7.27 17.14 -8.32
CA SER A 50 -6.20 17.75 -7.53
C SER A 50 -4.84 17.95 -8.25
N VAL A 51 -4.46 19.22 -8.42
CA VAL A 51 -3.14 19.60 -8.98
C VAL A 51 -2.26 20.05 -7.82
N PRO A 52 -1.19 19.32 -7.46
CA PRO A 52 -0.22 19.77 -6.46
C PRO A 52 0.46 21.08 -6.85
N LEU A 53 0.94 21.83 -5.87
CA LEU A 53 1.54 23.17 -6.01
C LEU A 53 2.77 23.26 -6.95
N SER A 54 3.41 22.12 -7.30
CA SER A 54 4.59 22.07 -8.18
C SER A 54 4.28 21.74 -9.63
N ASP A 55 3.00 21.55 -9.97
CA ASP A 55 2.56 21.03 -11.25
C ASP A 55 2.09 22.14 -12.17
N SER A 56 2.12 21.89 -13.48
CA SER A 56 1.64 22.83 -14.50
C SER A 56 0.62 22.17 -15.43
N ILE A 57 -0.42 22.92 -15.78
CA ILE A 57 -1.35 22.52 -16.84
C ILE A 57 -1.11 23.42 -18.04
N VAL A 58 -0.80 22.80 -19.16
CA VAL A 58 -0.64 23.47 -20.47
C VAL A 58 -1.90 23.23 -21.26
N VAL A 59 -2.46 24.30 -21.81
CA VAL A 59 -3.63 24.24 -22.71
C VAL A 59 -3.26 24.80 -24.08
N ASP A 60 -3.39 23.94 -25.09
CA ASP A 60 -3.19 24.29 -26.50
C ASP A 60 -4.57 24.45 -27.17
N PHE A 61 -4.81 25.58 -27.82
CA PHE A 61 -5.96 25.85 -28.64
C PHE A 61 -5.53 25.79 -30.09
N VAL A 62 -6.14 24.92 -30.88
CA VAL A 62 -5.80 24.71 -32.29
C VAL A 62 -7.06 24.89 -33.14
N GLY A 63 -7.09 25.94 -33.94
CA GLY A 63 -8.24 26.31 -34.80
C GLY A 63 -7.82 27.23 -35.90
N PRO A 64 -8.60 28.26 -36.21
CA PRO A 64 -8.21 29.32 -37.16
C PRO A 64 -6.87 29.95 -36.80
N ASP A 65 -6.52 29.95 -35.52
CA ASP A 65 -5.23 30.31 -34.98
C ASP A 65 -4.74 29.25 -33.99
N THR A 66 -3.50 29.38 -33.48
CA THR A 66 -2.94 28.50 -32.45
C THR A 66 -2.51 29.33 -31.25
N ILE A 67 -3.10 29.00 -30.09
CA ILE A 67 -2.81 29.68 -28.82
C ILE A 67 -2.27 28.65 -27.83
N HIS A 68 -1.22 29.02 -27.12
CA HIS A 68 -0.61 28.22 -26.07
C HIS A 68 -0.71 28.98 -24.75
N THR A 69 -1.26 28.34 -23.73
CA THR A 69 -1.44 28.93 -22.41
C THR A 69 -1.03 27.94 -21.31
N VAL A 70 -0.40 28.45 -20.27
CA VAL A 70 -0.09 27.69 -19.06
C VAL A 70 -0.98 28.22 -17.96
N LEU A 71 -1.76 27.34 -17.34
CA LEU A 71 -2.58 27.70 -16.18
C LEU A 71 -1.66 27.91 -14.97
N SER A 72 -1.96 28.95 -14.21
CA SER A 72 -1.27 29.23 -12.95
C SER A 72 -1.57 28.14 -11.92
N GLU A 73 -0.72 28.05 -10.93
CA GLU A 73 -0.83 27.09 -9.82
C GLU A 73 -2.24 27.11 -9.19
N GLY A 74 -2.88 25.93 -9.16
CA GLY A 74 -4.24 25.76 -8.61
C GLY A 74 -5.39 26.19 -9.52
N GLU A 75 -5.12 26.85 -10.65
CA GLU A 75 -6.14 27.20 -11.63
C GLU A 75 -6.56 25.98 -12.46
N LYS A 76 -7.86 25.83 -12.64
CA LYS A 76 -8.45 24.77 -13.47
C LYS A 76 -9.37 25.33 -14.54
N THR A 77 -9.59 26.62 -14.53
CA THR A 77 -10.50 27.30 -15.46
C THR A 77 -9.75 28.39 -16.22
N LEU A 78 -10.15 28.61 -17.45
CA LEU A 78 -9.60 29.64 -18.32
C LEU A 78 -10.71 30.28 -19.15
N ASP A 79 -10.73 31.62 -19.14
CA ASP A 79 -11.60 32.40 -20.02
C ASP A 79 -10.80 32.98 -21.20
N GLN A 80 -11.18 32.66 -22.42
CA GLN A 80 -10.51 33.09 -23.64
C GLN A 80 -11.49 33.62 -24.68
N ARG A 81 -11.07 34.65 -25.42
CA ARG A 81 -11.80 35.12 -26.60
C ARG A 81 -11.14 34.58 -27.85
N LEU A 82 -11.93 33.91 -28.70
CA LEU A 82 -11.44 33.19 -29.89
C LEU A 82 -12.26 33.60 -31.12
N ASP A 83 -11.61 33.52 -32.28
CA ASP A 83 -12.28 33.70 -33.55
C ASP A 83 -13.34 32.60 -33.80
N PRO A 84 -14.43 32.88 -34.49
CA PRO A 84 -15.40 31.86 -34.90
C PRO A 84 -14.74 30.79 -35.78
N GLY A 85 -15.17 29.53 -35.62
CA GLY A 85 -14.68 28.40 -36.39
C GLY A 85 -14.53 27.12 -35.57
N ASP A 86 -13.93 26.10 -36.17
CA ASP A 86 -13.68 24.82 -35.52
C ASP A 86 -12.42 24.90 -34.70
N TRP A 87 -12.53 24.54 -33.42
CA TRP A 87 -11.41 24.53 -32.48
C TRP A 87 -11.25 23.18 -31.78
N ASN A 88 -10.01 22.80 -31.59
CA ASN A 88 -9.61 21.68 -30.74
C ASN A 88 -8.84 22.23 -29.54
N PHE A 89 -9.22 21.80 -28.35
CA PHE A 89 -8.63 22.19 -27.07
C PHE A 89 -7.93 20.97 -26.48
N TYR A 90 -6.62 21.09 -26.27
CA TYR A 90 -5.79 20.03 -25.67
C TYR A 90 -5.29 20.49 -24.31
N ALA A 91 -5.51 19.73 -23.26
CA ALA A 91 -4.94 20.00 -21.96
C ALA A 91 -3.93 18.92 -21.59
N LYS A 92 -2.76 19.34 -21.09
CA LYS A 92 -1.67 18.48 -20.65
C LYS A 92 -1.24 18.89 -19.26
N HIS A 93 -1.29 17.96 -18.33
CA HIS A 93 -0.85 18.15 -16.95
C HIS A 93 0.53 17.52 -16.77
N TYR A 94 1.47 18.32 -16.30
CA TYR A 94 2.85 17.90 -16.02
C TYR A 94 3.11 17.95 -14.53
N ALA A 95 3.62 16.84 -13.96
CA ALA A 95 4.11 16.74 -12.59
C ALA A 95 5.62 16.51 -12.62
N ASN A 96 6.39 17.37 -11.95
CA ASN A 96 7.86 17.31 -11.98
C ASN A 96 8.45 17.26 -13.41
N GLY A 97 7.80 17.95 -14.35
CA GLY A 97 8.24 17.99 -15.76
C GLY A 97 7.85 16.77 -16.61
N MET A 98 7.18 15.78 -16.05
CA MET A 98 6.68 14.61 -16.77
C MET A 98 5.17 14.76 -17.02
N LEU A 99 4.72 14.43 -18.26
CA LEU A 99 3.30 14.40 -18.62
C LEU A 99 2.60 13.27 -17.84
N VAL A 100 1.59 13.62 -17.03
CA VAL A 100 0.88 12.67 -16.16
C VAL A 100 -0.58 12.49 -16.52
N GLN A 101 -1.21 13.52 -17.10
CA GLN A 101 -2.59 13.48 -17.59
C GLN A 101 -2.69 14.28 -18.87
N GLN A 102 -3.61 13.89 -19.75
CA GLN A 102 -3.99 14.67 -20.93
C GLN A 102 -5.47 14.51 -21.22
N GLY A 103 -6.02 15.45 -21.97
CA GLY A 103 -7.41 15.42 -22.42
C GLY A 103 -7.64 16.35 -23.58
N GLU A 104 -8.74 16.14 -24.30
CA GLU A 104 -9.11 16.97 -25.41
C GLU A 104 -10.62 17.17 -25.48
N VAL A 105 -11.02 18.29 -26.10
CA VAL A 105 -12.42 18.56 -26.48
C VAL A 105 -12.40 19.40 -27.75
N SER A 106 -13.39 19.22 -28.61
CA SER A 106 -13.57 20.00 -29.84
C SER A 106 -14.88 20.77 -29.79
N ALA A 107 -14.90 21.97 -30.34
CA ALA A 107 -16.12 22.78 -30.47
C ALA A 107 -16.09 23.64 -31.74
N ASN A 108 -17.25 23.86 -32.35
CA ASN A 108 -17.44 24.87 -33.36
C ASN A 108 -17.92 26.14 -32.67
N LEU A 109 -17.16 27.23 -32.78
CA LEU A 109 -17.48 28.53 -32.18
C LEU A 109 -18.20 29.44 -33.16
N VAL A 110 -19.31 30.04 -32.74
CA VAL A 110 -20.11 30.98 -33.52
C VAL A 110 -19.86 32.39 -32.98
N ALA A 111 -19.77 33.35 -33.87
CA ALA A 111 -19.50 34.75 -33.56
C ALA A 111 -20.46 35.28 -32.48
N GLY A 112 -19.93 35.92 -31.43
CA GLY A 112 -20.67 36.51 -30.31
C GLY A 112 -21.26 35.52 -29.31
N GLU A 113 -20.98 34.21 -29.46
CA GLU A 113 -21.50 33.20 -28.56
C GLU A 113 -20.61 33.04 -27.29
N ASN A 114 -21.25 32.68 -26.16
CA ASN A 114 -20.57 32.28 -24.94
C ASN A 114 -20.66 30.76 -24.84
N VAL A 115 -19.51 30.07 -24.86
CA VAL A 115 -19.42 28.61 -24.82
C VAL A 115 -18.70 28.17 -23.58
N SER A 116 -19.30 27.22 -22.83
CA SER A 116 -18.63 26.55 -21.71
C SER A 116 -18.25 25.13 -22.11
N LEU A 117 -16.98 24.81 -21.98
CA LEU A 117 -16.39 23.50 -22.32
C LEU A 117 -15.74 22.88 -21.10
N SER A 118 -15.74 21.55 -21.02
CA SER A 118 -15.01 20.81 -20.01
C SER A 118 -14.13 19.77 -20.68
N ILE A 119 -12.85 19.74 -20.32
CA ILE A 119 -11.90 18.72 -20.77
C ILE A 119 -11.78 17.65 -19.68
N ALA A 120 -12.21 16.43 -20.01
CA ALA A 120 -11.99 15.27 -19.16
C ALA A 120 -10.51 14.82 -19.28
N MET A 121 -9.79 14.83 -18.17
CA MET A 121 -8.38 14.45 -18.12
C MET A 121 -8.24 12.94 -17.89
N HIS A 122 -7.38 12.30 -18.69
CA HIS A 122 -7.03 10.89 -18.56
C HIS A 122 -5.57 10.75 -18.13
N ALA A 123 -5.30 9.86 -17.18
CA ALA A 123 -3.92 9.57 -16.78
C ALA A 123 -3.14 8.93 -17.94
N VAL A 124 -1.88 9.35 -18.12
CA VAL A 124 -0.92 8.77 -19.09
C VAL A 124 0.34 8.24 -18.41
N ALA A 125 0.46 8.44 -17.09
CA ALA A 125 1.52 7.89 -16.28
C ALA A 125 1.00 7.48 -14.90
N GLY A 126 1.71 6.60 -14.22
CA GLY A 126 1.37 6.13 -12.88
C GLY A 126 2.56 5.58 -12.14
N PHE A 127 2.41 5.33 -10.84
CA PHE A 127 3.42 4.71 -9.99
C PHE A 127 3.13 3.23 -9.78
N PHE A 128 4.18 2.44 -9.67
CA PHE A 128 4.11 1.08 -9.17
C PHE A 128 4.66 1.06 -7.74
N TYR A 129 3.81 0.72 -6.79
CA TYR A 129 4.13 0.60 -5.38
C TYR A 129 4.03 -0.86 -4.95
N VAL A 130 5.08 -1.37 -4.34
CA VAL A 130 5.13 -2.74 -3.83
C VAL A 130 5.20 -2.70 -2.32
N ARG A 131 4.34 -3.50 -1.68
CA ARG A 131 4.32 -3.72 -0.24
C ARG A 131 4.44 -5.20 0.06
N ILE A 132 5.32 -5.55 0.99
CA ILE A 132 5.57 -6.92 1.43
C ILE A 132 5.41 -6.96 2.95
N PRO A 133 4.34 -7.56 3.48
CA PRO A 133 4.22 -7.82 4.91
C PRO A 133 5.34 -8.75 5.38
N LEU A 134 6.00 -8.40 6.48
CA LEU A 134 7.12 -9.16 7.07
C LEU A 134 6.74 -9.86 8.38
N GLY A 135 5.48 -9.72 8.81
CA GLY A 135 5.05 -10.11 10.14
C GLY A 135 5.53 -9.14 11.23
N LEU A 136 5.20 -9.43 12.47
CA LEU A 136 5.72 -8.65 13.59
C LEU A 136 7.23 -8.92 13.76
N GLU A 137 7.99 -7.84 13.99
CA GLU A 137 9.45 -7.89 14.18
C GLU A 137 10.23 -8.46 12.99
N ASN A 138 9.70 -8.37 11.77
CA ASN A 138 10.39 -8.86 10.58
C ASN A 138 10.87 -10.32 10.78
N SER A 139 9.93 -11.21 11.10
CA SER A 139 10.18 -12.62 11.42
C SER A 139 10.88 -13.39 10.30
N MET A 140 10.94 -12.83 9.08
CA MET A 140 11.62 -13.42 7.93
C MET A 140 13.11 -13.05 7.86
N GLY A 141 13.59 -12.15 8.71
CA GLY A 141 15.01 -11.74 8.73
C GLY A 141 15.45 -10.96 7.48
N ILE A 142 14.52 -10.29 6.80
CA ILE A 142 14.81 -9.48 5.62
C ILE A 142 15.47 -8.18 6.06
N SER A 143 16.69 -7.92 5.59
CA SER A 143 17.45 -6.71 5.93
C SER A 143 17.46 -5.67 4.81
N SER A 144 17.30 -6.10 3.57
CA SER A 144 17.29 -5.23 2.40
C SER A 144 16.53 -5.87 1.24
N GLY A 145 16.25 -5.08 0.20
CA GLY A 145 15.64 -5.59 -1.02
C GLY A 145 15.75 -4.61 -2.17
N THR A 146 15.51 -5.11 -3.38
CA THR A 146 15.53 -4.34 -4.61
C THR A 146 14.31 -4.71 -5.48
N LEU A 147 13.60 -3.71 -5.95
CA LEU A 147 12.62 -3.81 -7.01
C LEU A 147 13.29 -3.38 -8.31
N GLN A 148 13.53 -4.31 -9.20
CA GLN A 148 14.08 -4.06 -10.53
C GLN A 148 12.93 -3.92 -11.50
N VAL A 149 12.90 -2.83 -12.28
CA VAL A 149 11.88 -2.60 -13.31
C VAL A 149 12.58 -2.37 -14.65
N ARG A 150 12.18 -3.14 -15.65
CA ARG A 150 12.74 -3.13 -16.99
C ARG A 150 11.63 -2.99 -18.02
N GLY A 151 11.80 -2.12 -18.99
CA GLY A 151 10.93 -1.91 -20.15
C GLY A 151 11.78 -1.74 -21.41
N GLU A 152 11.17 -1.47 -22.56
CA GLU A 152 11.88 -1.35 -23.83
C GLU A 152 13.03 -0.32 -23.77
N ASP A 153 12.75 0.89 -23.26
CA ASP A 153 13.74 1.96 -23.09
C ASP A 153 13.94 2.35 -21.61
N PHE A 154 13.53 1.48 -20.69
CA PHE A 154 13.53 1.76 -19.27
C PHE A 154 14.24 0.66 -18.48
N SER A 155 15.15 1.04 -17.58
CA SER A 155 15.88 0.09 -16.73
C SER A 155 16.30 0.79 -15.44
N LYS A 156 15.58 0.51 -14.33
CA LYS A 156 15.87 1.06 -13.01
C LYS A 156 15.69 0.04 -11.89
N ASP A 157 16.47 0.28 -10.84
CA ASP A 157 16.43 -0.47 -9.58
C ASP A 157 16.02 0.47 -8.46
N TYR A 158 15.05 0.05 -7.65
CA TYR A 158 14.52 0.78 -6.51
C TYR A 158 14.79 -0.03 -5.24
N ALA A 159 15.38 0.60 -4.23
CA ALA A 159 15.62 -0.05 -2.96
C ALA A 159 14.32 -0.18 -2.16
N PHE A 160 14.13 -1.31 -1.49
CA PHE A 160 13.08 -1.44 -0.49
C PHE A 160 13.46 -0.70 0.79
N LEU A 161 12.49 0.03 1.33
CA LEU A 161 12.52 0.51 2.71
C LEU A 161 12.02 -0.64 3.58
N VAL A 162 12.93 -1.28 4.32
CA VAL A 162 12.61 -2.40 5.19
C VAL A 162 12.33 -1.88 6.59
N GLY A 163 11.08 -2.02 7.03
CA GLY A 163 10.62 -1.70 8.37
C GLY A 163 10.52 -2.94 9.26
N GLU A 164 9.92 -2.77 10.43
CA GLU A 164 9.74 -3.84 11.41
C GLU A 164 8.66 -4.86 11.00
N SER A 165 7.63 -4.42 10.29
CA SER A 165 6.49 -5.25 9.90
C SER A 165 6.24 -5.33 8.40
N GLU A 166 6.89 -4.47 7.63
CA GLU A 166 6.73 -4.43 6.17
C GLU A 166 7.98 -3.92 5.47
N ALA A 167 8.14 -4.34 4.20
CA ALA A 167 9.08 -3.75 3.27
C ALA A 167 8.30 -3.07 2.14
N THR A 168 8.70 -1.87 1.75
CA THR A 168 8.03 -1.09 0.72
C THR A 168 9.00 -0.55 -0.31
N ALA A 169 8.58 -0.54 -1.57
CA ALA A 169 9.31 0.12 -2.66
C ALA A 169 8.33 0.85 -3.58
N ALA A 170 8.76 1.98 -4.13
CA ALA A 170 7.99 2.73 -5.12
C ALA A 170 8.87 3.05 -6.31
N THR A 171 8.30 2.98 -7.51
CA THR A 171 8.97 3.46 -8.73
C THR A 171 8.83 4.97 -8.84
N GLU A 172 9.61 5.58 -9.71
CA GLU A 172 9.20 6.84 -10.32
C GLU A 172 7.99 6.61 -11.23
N MET A 173 7.45 7.68 -11.82
CA MET A 173 6.34 7.56 -12.77
C MET A 173 6.73 6.72 -13.99
N LEU A 174 5.88 5.74 -14.28
CA LEU A 174 5.98 4.85 -15.45
C LEU A 174 4.91 5.25 -16.47
N VAL A 175 5.23 5.11 -17.76
CA VAL A 175 4.30 5.44 -18.84
C VAL A 175 3.21 4.39 -18.95
N LEU A 176 1.95 4.80 -19.07
CA LEU A 176 0.82 3.88 -19.28
C LEU A 176 0.85 3.28 -20.69
N GLY A 177 0.34 2.08 -20.83
CA GLY A 177 0.32 1.33 -22.11
C GLY A 177 1.61 0.60 -22.44
N GLN A 178 2.64 0.68 -21.58
CA GLN A 178 3.87 -0.09 -21.72
C GLN A 178 3.88 -1.30 -20.81
N GLU A 179 4.55 -2.35 -21.27
CA GLU A 179 4.83 -3.56 -20.50
C GLU A 179 6.19 -3.41 -19.82
N TYR A 180 6.25 -3.77 -18.54
CA TYR A 180 7.47 -3.77 -17.74
C TYR A 180 7.68 -5.14 -17.11
N ASP A 181 8.92 -5.62 -17.16
CA ASP A 181 9.36 -6.73 -16.31
C ASP A 181 9.73 -6.19 -14.94
N ALA A 182 9.09 -6.68 -13.90
CA ALA A 182 9.36 -6.32 -12.52
C ALA A 182 9.92 -7.52 -11.75
N LYS A 183 11.09 -7.35 -11.13
CA LYS A 183 11.74 -8.38 -10.32
C LYS A 183 11.98 -7.87 -8.91
N ILE A 184 11.51 -8.64 -7.93
CA ILE A 184 11.71 -8.36 -6.50
C ILE A 184 12.78 -9.32 -5.98
N LEU A 185 13.81 -8.75 -5.37
CA LEU A 185 14.85 -9.48 -4.66
C LEU A 185 14.87 -9.03 -3.21
N LEU A 186 14.81 -9.97 -2.27
CA LEU A 186 14.90 -9.69 -0.83
C LEU A 186 16.09 -10.45 -0.24
N PHE A 187 16.85 -9.77 0.61
CA PHE A 187 18.14 -10.26 1.12
C PHE A 187 18.17 -10.34 2.64
N SER A 188 18.93 -11.31 3.17
CA SER A 188 19.30 -11.39 4.57
C SER A 188 20.33 -10.33 4.98
N ALA A 189 20.68 -10.25 6.25
CA ALA A 189 21.74 -9.37 6.75
C ALA A 189 23.13 -9.76 6.20
N GLU A 190 23.32 -11.03 5.85
CA GLU A 190 24.55 -11.57 5.25
C GLU A 190 24.64 -11.33 3.75
N GLY A 191 23.55 -10.84 3.13
CA GLY A 191 23.45 -10.58 1.69
C GLY A 191 22.96 -11.77 0.87
N ASP A 192 22.53 -12.85 1.52
CA ASP A 192 21.95 -13.99 0.83
C ASP A 192 20.55 -13.64 0.29
N THR A 193 20.25 -14.07 -0.93
CA THR A 193 18.92 -13.91 -1.51
C THR A 193 17.93 -14.86 -0.83
N LEU A 194 16.99 -14.29 -0.08
CA LEU A 194 15.95 -15.04 0.62
C LEU A 194 14.74 -15.30 -0.29
N PHE A 195 14.37 -14.32 -1.10
CA PHE A 195 13.22 -14.39 -2.01
C PHE A 195 13.52 -13.71 -3.33
N GLU A 196 12.99 -14.31 -4.38
CA GLU A 196 13.03 -13.79 -5.74
C GLU A 196 11.65 -13.96 -6.36
N ILE A 197 11.06 -12.88 -6.86
CA ILE A 197 9.74 -12.84 -7.48
C ILE A 197 9.89 -12.10 -8.82
N ASP A 198 9.59 -12.77 -9.92
CA ASP A 198 9.53 -12.18 -11.25
C ASP A 198 8.08 -11.94 -11.65
N SER A 199 7.82 -10.84 -12.35
CA SER A 199 6.48 -10.45 -12.79
C SER A 199 6.54 -9.61 -14.06
N GLN A 200 5.49 -9.70 -14.88
CA GLN A 200 5.21 -8.75 -15.93
C GLN A 200 4.11 -7.79 -15.48
N VAL A 201 4.34 -6.50 -15.64
CA VAL A 201 3.42 -5.43 -15.27
C VAL A 201 3.04 -4.67 -16.52
N THR A 202 1.78 -4.74 -16.92
CA THR A 202 1.23 -3.86 -17.96
C THR A 202 0.37 -2.80 -17.30
N ILE A 203 0.73 -1.54 -17.49
CA ILE A 203 -0.02 -0.41 -16.99
C ILE A 203 -0.91 0.08 -18.14
N ASP A 204 -2.13 -0.46 -18.27
CA ASP A 204 -3.08 -0.07 -19.32
C ASP A 204 -3.97 1.09 -18.84
N GLY A 205 -4.42 1.95 -19.77
CA GLY A 205 -5.04 3.25 -19.54
C GLY A 205 -6.19 3.33 -18.53
N GLU A 206 -7.02 2.30 -18.37
CA GLU A 206 -8.07 2.24 -17.35
C GLU A 206 -7.96 1.02 -16.42
N ASN A 207 -7.26 -0.03 -16.88
CA ASN A 207 -7.10 -1.25 -16.13
C ASN A 207 -5.62 -1.59 -16.03
N PHE A 208 -5.12 -1.73 -14.81
CA PHE A 208 -3.83 -2.36 -14.60
C PHE A 208 -4.03 -3.87 -14.75
N VAL A 209 -3.45 -4.47 -15.78
CA VAL A 209 -3.36 -5.92 -15.88
C VAL A 209 -1.98 -6.30 -15.35
N LEU A 210 -1.97 -6.93 -14.20
CA LEU A 210 -0.79 -7.56 -13.66
C LEU A 210 -0.90 -9.05 -13.95
N ASP A 211 -0.16 -9.51 -14.94
CA ASP A 211 0.03 -10.93 -15.17
C ASP A 211 1.26 -11.38 -14.36
N TRP A 212 1.02 -11.72 -13.09
CA TRP A 212 2.03 -12.31 -12.25
C TRP A 212 2.17 -13.78 -12.66
N GLN A 213 3.10 -14.06 -13.55
CA GLN A 213 3.60 -15.39 -13.69
C GLN A 213 4.53 -15.69 -12.52
N LEU A 214 3.94 -16.18 -11.44
CA LEU A 214 4.68 -16.63 -10.27
C LEU A 214 5.56 -17.82 -10.64
N ASN A 215 6.78 -17.55 -11.04
CA ASN A 215 7.80 -18.58 -11.22
C ASN A 215 8.34 -19.13 -9.88
N SER A 216 8.03 -18.47 -8.76
CA SER A 216 8.25 -19.05 -7.45
C SER A 216 6.96 -19.65 -6.92
N LEU A 217 6.94 -20.95 -6.66
CA LEU A 217 5.81 -21.79 -6.22
C LEU A 217 5.11 -21.32 -4.92
N HIS A 218 5.34 -20.11 -4.41
CA HIS A 218 5.14 -19.85 -3.00
C HIS A 218 4.70 -18.44 -2.59
N ALA A 219 4.44 -17.51 -3.49
CA ALA A 219 3.93 -16.19 -3.08
C ALA A 219 2.51 -15.94 -3.58
N ASN A 220 1.62 -15.49 -2.70
CA ASN A 220 0.31 -14.97 -3.08
C ASN A 220 0.43 -13.45 -3.21
N VAL A 221 -0.07 -12.89 -4.30
CA VAL A 221 -0.07 -11.44 -4.51
C VAL A 221 -1.49 -10.93 -4.60
N SER A 222 -1.83 -9.98 -3.77
CA SER A 222 -3.07 -9.22 -3.88
C SER A 222 -2.78 -7.84 -4.46
N LEU A 223 -3.68 -7.35 -5.30
CA LEU A 223 -3.56 -6.07 -5.98
C LEU A 223 -4.68 -5.14 -5.54
N SER A 224 -4.32 -3.91 -5.27
CA SER A 224 -5.28 -2.82 -5.14
C SER A 224 -4.87 -1.66 -6.04
N ILE A 225 -5.85 -1.03 -6.64
CA ILE A 225 -5.66 0.14 -7.49
C ILE A 225 -6.32 1.32 -6.81
N SER A 226 -5.57 2.40 -6.53
CA SER A 226 -6.15 3.67 -6.14
C SER A 226 -6.28 4.58 -7.38
N ASN A 227 -7.47 5.18 -7.55
CA ASN A 227 -7.79 6.09 -8.65
C ASN A 227 -7.69 7.56 -8.20
N ASP A 228 -6.64 7.90 -7.44
CA ASP A 228 -6.36 9.28 -7.12
C ASP A 228 -5.84 10.04 -8.35
N SER A 229 -5.57 11.33 -8.23
CA SER A 229 -5.13 12.21 -9.33
C SER A 229 -3.90 11.69 -10.11
N ILE A 230 -3.08 10.86 -9.46
CA ILE A 230 -2.00 10.08 -10.07
C ILE A 230 -2.31 8.62 -9.80
N ARG A 231 -2.33 7.79 -10.84
CA ARG A 231 -2.63 6.37 -10.67
C ARG A 231 -1.49 5.68 -9.93
N THR A 232 -1.84 5.00 -8.86
CA THR A 232 -0.90 4.17 -8.09
C THR A 232 -1.37 2.73 -8.13
N LEU A 233 -0.58 1.85 -8.73
CA LEU A 233 -0.76 0.42 -8.62
C LEU A 233 -0.04 -0.04 -7.35
N THR A 234 -0.78 -0.53 -6.37
CA THR A 234 -0.22 -1.14 -5.17
C THR A 234 -0.27 -2.65 -5.29
N ALA A 235 0.88 -3.30 -5.33
CA ALA A 235 1.01 -4.74 -5.23
C ALA A 235 1.38 -5.12 -3.79
N VAL A 236 0.62 -6.04 -3.20
CA VAL A 236 0.95 -6.63 -1.90
C VAL A 236 1.39 -8.06 -2.15
N ALA A 237 2.68 -8.33 -2.02
CA ALA A 237 3.25 -9.67 -2.15
C ALA A 237 3.28 -10.35 -0.78
N HIS A 238 2.50 -11.42 -0.64
CA HIS A 238 2.53 -12.26 0.55
C HIS A 238 3.56 -13.37 0.35
N LEU A 239 4.57 -13.41 1.22
CA LEU A 239 5.57 -14.46 1.21
C LEU A 239 4.95 -15.82 1.58
N PRO A 240 5.54 -16.94 1.11
CA PRO A 240 4.95 -18.25 1.33
C PRO A 240 4.92 -18.62 2.82
N SER A 241 3.76 -19.01 3.29
CA SER A 241 3.58 -19.58 4.61
C SER A 241 4.07 -21.03 4.64
N LYS A 242 4.99 -21.35 5.55
CA LYS A 242 5.43 -22.72 5.82
C LYS A 242 4.66 -23.29 7.00
N LEU A 243 4.46 -24.60 7.01
CA LEU A 243 3.97 -25.29 8.20
C LEU A 243 5.17 -25.65 9.10
N ARG A 244 5.23 -25.07 10.28
CA ARG A 244 6.31 -25.34 11.25
C ARG A 244 5.83 -25.29 12.70
N ALA A 245 6.67 -25.79 13.61
CA ALA A 245 6.45 -25.62 15.04
C ALA A 245 6.67 -24.15 15.46
N PRO A 246 5.92 -23.66 16.45
CA PRO A 246 6.10 -22.32 16.98
C PRO A 246 7.48 -22.11 17.61
N GLN A 247 8.00 -20.91 17.47
CA GLN A 247 9.17 -20.39 18.16
C GLN A 247 8.77 -19.26 19.12
N LYS A 248 9.71 -18.82 19.93
CA LYS A 248 9.47 -17.71 20.87
C LYS A 248 9.08 -16.45 20.12
N GLY A 249 7.93 -15.87 20.47
CA GLY A 249 7.40 -14.65 19.85
C GLY A 249 6.45 -14.86 18.67
N ASP A 250 6.32 -16.09 18.15
CA ASP A 250 5.39 -16.37 17.06
C ASP A 250 3.92 -16.26 17.48
N LEU A 251 3.61 -16.65 18.70
CA LEU A 251 2.29 -16.53 19.32
C LEU A 251 2.33 -15.49 20.41
N LEU A 252 1.34 -14.62 20.44
CA LEU A 252 1.20 -13.56 21.43
C LEU A 252 -0.19 -13.65 22.07
N VAL A 253 -0.25 -13.61 23.41
CA VAL A 253 -1.52 -13.36 24.07
C VAL A 253 -2.00 -11.97 23.69
N THR A 254 -3.19 -11.89 23.12
CA THR A 254 -3.81 -10.63 22.68
C THR A 254 -5.02 -10.24 23.51
N GLU A 255 -5.71 -11.23 24.09
CA GLU A 255 -6.87 -10.98 24.91
C GLU A 255 -7.01 -12.06 25.97
N PHE A 256 -7.48 -11.68 27.17
CA PHE A 256 -7.85 -12.64 28.19
C PHE A 256 -8.93 -12.08 29.11
N MET A 257 -9.74 -12.97 29.63
CA MET A 257 -10.76 -12.64 30.64
C MET A 257 -10.55 -13.46 31.88
N THR A 258 -10.53 -12.79 33.03
CA THR A 258 -10.44 -13.40 34.36
C THR A 258 -11.80 -13.33 35.05
N GLU A 259 -12.05 -14.26 35.92
CA GLU A 259 -13.27 -14.34 36.74
C GLU A 259 -14.57 -14.65 35.96
N GLY A 260 -15.43 -15.42 36.57
CA GLY A 260 -16.74 -15.75 36.06
C GLY A 260 -16.82 -17.07 35.31
N LYS A 261 -17.81 -17.18 34.42
CA LYS A 261 -18.04 -18.38 33.60
C LYS A 261 -17.45 -18.27 32.20
N GLU A 262 -17.07 -17.05 31.79
CA GLU A 262 -16.64 -16.73 30.43
C GLU A 262 -15.12 -16.48 30.34
N GLU A 263 -14.36 -17.23 31.16
CA GLU A 263 -12.90 -17.12 31.14
C GLU A 263 -12.32 -17.67 29.84
N PHE A 264 -11.43 -16.90 29.21
CA PHE A 264 -10.73 -17.30 28.02
C PHE A 264 -9.35 -16.68 27.94
N VAL A 265 -8.53 -17.19 27.01
CA VAL A 265 -7.25 -16.63 26.56
C VAL A 265 -7.21 -16.73 25.05
N GLU A 266 -6.94 -15.62 24.39
CA GLU A 266 -6.75 -15.56 22.97
C GLU A 266 -5.28 -15.36 22.61
N TYR A 267 -4.82 -16.08 21.62
CA TYR A 267 -3.50 -15.97 21.00
C TYR A 267 -3.62 -15.53 19.56
N TYR A 268 -2.74 -14.63 19.15
CA TYR A 268 -2.56 -14.19 17.78
C TYR A 268 -1.28 -14.79 17.19
N ASN A 269 -1.34 -15.31 15.97
CA ASN A 269 -0.16 -15.72 15.23
C ASN A 269 0.50 -14.50 14.58
N ALA A 270 1.58 -14.03 15.18
CA ALA A 270 2.36 -12.88 14.73
C ALA A 270 3.40 -13.23 13.65
N SER A 271 3.54 -14.51 13.31
CA SER A 271 4.46 -14.99 12.27
C SER A 271 3.79 -15.05 10.90
N LEU A 272 4.59 -15.10 9.83
CA LEU A 272 4.11 -15.31 8.47
C LEU A 272 3.88 -16.79 8.14
N ASP A 273 4.16 -17.70 9.07
CA ASP A 273 4.01 -19.13 8.86
C ASP A 273 2.74 -19.69 9.49
N THR A 274 2.24 -20.76 8.91
CA THR A 274 1.21 -21.56 9.57
C THR A 274 1.88 -22.38 10.69
N LEU A 275 1.44 -22.15 11.92
CA LEU A 275 2.01 -22.82 13.08
C LEU A 275 1.30 -24.14 13.35
N ASN A 276 2.08 -25.22 13.49
CA ASN A 276 1.58 -26.52 13.97
C ASN A 276 1.76 -26.60 15.48
N LEU A 277 0.66 -26.63 16.21
CA LEU A 277 0.66 -26.66 17.68
C LEU A 277 0.64 -28.08 18.27
N GLU A 278 0.83 -29.11 17.47
CA GLU A 278 0.95 -30.47 17.95
C GLU A 278 2.11 -30.59 18.94
N GLY A 279 1.83 -31.17 20.11
CA GLY A 279 2.82 -31.29 21.19
C GLY A 279 3.05 -30.00 21.97
N CYS A 280 2.26 -28.97 21.72
CA CYS A 280 2.25 -27.76 22.54
C CYS A 280 1.21 -27.84 23.66
N SER A 281 1.30 -26.93 24.63
CA SER A 281 0.36 -26.89 25.75
C SER A 281 0.17 -25.47 26.30
N LEU A 282 -1.06 -25.14 26.64
CA LEU A 282 -1.40 -23.95 27.42
C LEU A 282 -1.27 -24.25 28.90
N TRP A 283 -0.59 -23.37 29.61
CA TRP A 283 -0.46 -23.36 31.09
C TRP A 283 -1.01 -22.05 31.62
N ALA A 284 -1.77 -22.11 32.66
CA ALA A 284 -2.32 -20.91 33.32
C ALA A 284 -2.32 -21.07 34.86
N THR A 285 -2.27 -19.95 35.57
CA THR A 285 -2.43 -19.96 37.02
C THR A 285 -3.87 -20.33 37.36
N SER A 286 -4.02 -21.40 38.16
CA SER A 286 -5.27 -21.84 38.71
C SER A 286 -5.06 -22.22 40.18
N ASN A 287 -5.90 -21.68 41.07
CA ASN A 287 -5.75 -21.89 42.50
C ASN A 287 -4.29 -21.66 43.02
N SER A 288 -3.71 -20.53 42.65
CA SER A 288 -2.37 -20.09 43.06
C SER A 288 -1.19 -20.94 42.54
N SER A 289 -1.40 -21.86 41.62
CA SER A 289 -0.35 -22.65 41.01
C SER A 289 -0.49 -22.67 39.47
N LEU A 290 0.65 -22.73 38.74
CA LEU A 290 0.68 -22.90 37.30
C LEU A 290 0.30 -24.34 36.96
N LYS A 291 -0.75 -24.52 36.17
CA LYS A 291 -1.26 -25.83 35.72
C LYS A 291 -1.39 -25.89 34.22
N GLN A 292 -1.21 -27.09 33.67
CA GLN A 292 -1.49 -27.35 32.26
C GLN A 292 -3.02 -27.38 32.07
N MET A 293 -3.51 -26.66 31.07
CA MET A 293 -4.94 -26.51 30.73
C MET A 293 -5.36 -27.39 29.56
N THR A 294 -4.47 -27.58 28.55
CA THR A 294 -4.72 -28.49 27.44
C THR A 294 -4.35 -29.93 27.79
N ASP A 295 -5.04 -30.89 27.20
CA ASP A 295 -4.70 -32.31 27.34
C ASP A 295 -3.51 -32.70 26.42
N SER A 296 -3.08 -33.97 26.52
CA SER A 296 -1.96 -34.50 25.74
C SER A 296 -2.32 -34.74 24.25
N ALA A 297 -3.58 -34.68 23.90
CA ALA A 297 -4.08 -34.86 22.53
C ALA A 297 -4.32 -33.52 21.81
N PHE A 298 -4.02 -32.40 22.49
CA PHE A 298 -4.17 -31.09 21.88
C PHE A 298 -3.33 -30.98 20.60
N ALA A 299 -4.01 -30.66 19.51
CA ALA A 299 -3.40 -30.38 18.21
C ALA A 299 -4.25 -29.34 17.49
N ALA A 300 -3.61 -28.30 17.03
CA ALA A 300 -4.24 -27.25 16.24
C ALA A 300 -3.27 -26.69 15.22
N LYS A 301 -3.78 -25.99 14.22
CA LYS A 301 -3.00 -25.20 13.28
C LYS A 301 -3.55 -23.79 13.29
N ILE A 302 -2.65 -22.82 13.28
CA ILE A 302 -3.03 -21.41 13.24
C ILE A 302 -2.33 -20.74 12.07
N ALA A 303 -3.13 -20.23 11.13
CA ALA A 303 -2.61 -19.51 9.95
C ALA A 303 -1.94 -18.18 10.35
N PRO A 304 -1.12 -17.58 9.50
CA PRO A 304 -0.65 -16.21 9.70
C PRO A 304 -1.81 -15.26 9.95
N ASP A 305 -1.60 -14.27 10.82
CA ASP A 305 -2.58 -13.24 11.18
C ASP A 305 -3.91 -13.78 11.75
N ALA A 306 -3.98 -15.06 12.08
CA ALA A 306 -5.15 -15.66 12.70
C ALA A 306 -5.07 -15.69 14.23
N TYR A 307 -6.24 -15.83 14.85
CA TYR A 307 -6.40 -15.95 16.28
C TYR A 307 -6.78 -17.37 16.70
N LEU A 308 -6.44 -17.76 17.91
CA LEU A 308 -6.81 -19.03 18.54
C LEU A 308 -7.29 -18.78 19.95
N VAL A 309 -8.53 -19.17 20.25
CA VAL A 309 -9.19 -18.92 21.53
C VAL A 309 -9.28 -20.19 22.36
N PHE A 310 -8.69 -20.17 23.53
CA PHE A 310 -8.86 -21.16 24.58
C PHE A 310 -9.88 -20.65 25.58
N GLY A 311 -11.04 -21.28 25.69
CA GLY A 311 -12.10 -20.84 26.55
C GLY A 311 -12.68 -21.98 27.41
N ARG A 312 -13.45 -21.61 28.44
CA ARG A 312 -14.30 -22.58 29.17
C ARG A 312 -15.48 -22.98 28.29
N ASP A 313 -16.13 -24.11 28.64
CA ASP A 313 -17.32 -24.62 27.91
C ASP A 313 -18.45 -23.60 27.73
N SER A 314 -18.49 -22.56 28.55
CA SER A 314 -19.48 -21.48 28.47
C SER A 314 -19.09 -20.35 27.49
N VAL A 315 -17.87 -20.32 26.98
CA VAL A 315 -17.42 -19.28 26.05
C VAL A 315 -17.82 -19.65 24.63
N VAL A 316 -18.85 -18.98 24.13
CA VAL A 316 -19.30 -19.18 22.75
C VAL A 316 -18.27 -18.63 21.79
N GLY A 317 -17.78 -19.45 20.85
CA GLY A 317 -16.76 -19.07 19.87
C GLY A 317 -15.33 -19.45 20.27
N SER A 318 -15.11 -20.15 21.40
CA SER A 318 -13.78 -20.72 21.69
C SER A 318 -13.46 -21.87 20.72
N ASP A 319 -12.19 -21.92 20.26
CA ASP A 319 -11.68 -22.99 19.39
C ASP A 319 -11.33 -24.25 20.19
N VAL A 320 -10.87 -24.05 21.41
CA VAL A 320 -10.39 -25.10 22.31
C VAL A 320 -11.01 -24.95 23.69
N ASN A 321 -11.76 -25.96 24.12
CA ASN A 321 -12.31 -25.99 25.48
C ASN A 321 -11.26 -26.42 26.47
N VAL A 322 -11.06 -25.60 27.52
CA VAL A 322 -10.08 -25.84 28.58
C VAL A 322 -10.62 -25.42 29.94
N PRO A 323 -10.23 -26.10 31.04
CA PRO A 323 -10.73 -25.79 32.38
C PRO A 323 -10.03 -24.58 33.00
N LEU A 324 -10.15 -23.40 32.37
CA LEU A 324 -9.58 -22.15 32.88
C LEU A 324 -10.19 -21.79 34.25
N ALA A 325 -9.36 -21.22 35.11
CA ALA A 325 -9.73 -20.62 36.37
C ALA A 325 -8.73 -19.51 36.72
N LEU A 326 -8.70 -18.47 35.86
CA LEU A 326 -7.77 -17.35 35.90
C LEU A 326 -8.10 -16.46 37.13
N PRO A 327 -7.14 -16.26 38.06
CA PRO A 327 -7.40 -15.37 39.19
C PRO A 327 -7.56 -13.91 38.76
N GLY A 328 -8.59 -13.19 39.22
CA GLY A 328 -8.77 -11.75 38.99
C GLY A 328 -7.79 -10.85 39.74
N THR A 329 -6.79 -11.41 40.41
CA THR A 329 -5.82 -10.65 41.21
C THR A 329 -4.43 -10.64 40.60
N LYS A 330 -3.86 -11.80 40.36
CA LYS A 330 -2.57 -11.99 39.66
C LYS A 330 -2.46 -13.41 39.15
N GLY A 331 -1.76 -13.56 37.98
CA GLY A 331 -1.56 -14.88 37.39
C GLY A 331 -0.54 -14.88 36.29
N SER A 332 -0.37 -16.06 35.71
CA SER A 332 0.51 -16.30 34.56
C SER A 332 -0.26 -17.08 33.51
N ILE A 333 -0.02 -16.73 32.26
CA ILE A 333 -0.48 -17.44 31.07
C ILE A 333 0.77 -17.79 30.28
N VAL A 334 0.99 -19.08 30.00
CA VAL A 334 2.24 -19.56 29.38
C VAL A 334 1.90 -20.58 28.29
N PHE A 335 2.41 -20.38 27.10
CA PHE A 335 2.31 -21.35 26.00
C PHE A 335 3.66 -22.03 25.78
N ARG A 336 3.68 -23.36 25.81
CA ARG A 336 4.88 -24.18 25.71
C ARG A 336 4.74 -25.22 24.61
N CYS A 337 5.82 -25.41 23.86
CA CYS A 337 6.00 -26.50 22.90
C CYS A 337 7.25 -27.30 23.23
N ALA A 338 7.54 -28.33 22.45
CA ALA A 338 8.77 -29.10 22.61
C ALA A 338 10.04 -28.23 22.47
N SER A 339 9.99 -27.15 21.72
CA SER A 339 11.04 -26.14 21.55
C SER A 339 11.26 -25.25 22.78
N GLY A 340 10.36 -25.28 23.77
CA GLY A 340 10.41 -24.44 24.96
C GLY A 340 9.20 -23.54 25.12
N THR A 341 9.35 -22.43 25.87
CA THR A 341 8.29 -21.43 26.05
C THR A 341 8.20 -20.55 24.80
N VAL A 342 7.05 -20.60 24.14
CA VAL A 342 6.72 -19.80 22.97
C VAL A 342 6.28 -18.39 23.38
N ASP A 343 5.38 -18.32 24.38
CA ASP A 343 4.91 -17.08 24.94
C ASP A 343 4.65 -17.19 26.45
N SER A 344 4.79 -16.06 27.16
CA SER A 344 4.45 -15.96 28.57
C SER A 344 4.01 -14.55 28.92
N LEU A 345 2.90 -14.45 29.65
CA LEU A 345 2.35 -13.22 30.19
C LEU A 345 2.17 -13.37 31.71
N PHE A 346 2.67 -12.37 32.46
CA PHE A 346 2.39 -12.22 33.90
C PHE A 346 1.50 -10.99 34.06
N TYR A 347 0.37 -11.16 34.72
CA TYR A 347 -0.58 -10.08 34.96
C TYR A 347 -0.87 -9.91 36.46
N ALA A 348 -1.15 -8.68 36.86
CA ALA A 348 -1.60 -8.38 38.23
C ALA A 348 -2.51 -7.15 38.24
N SER A 349 -3.54 -7.18 39.10
CA SER A 349 -4.39 -6.00 39.37
C SER A 349 -3.68 -4.99 40.27
N ALA A 350 -4.15 -3.73 40.26
CA ALA A 350 -3.62 -2.59 41.02
C ALA A 350 -3.25 -2.91 42.47
N LYS A 351 -4.11 -3.65 43.11
CA LYS A 351 -3.95 -3.97 44.55
C LYS A 351 -2.80 -4.95 44.84
N ASN A 352 -2.24 -5.61 43.83
CA ASN A 352 -1.29 -6.72 44.02
C ASN A 352 0.10 -6.44 43.47
N VAL A 353 0.34 -5.28 42.83
CA VAL A 353 1.63 -4.85 42.27
C VAL A 353 2.63 -4.50 43.40
N ALA A 354 2.19 -4.14 44.56
CA ALA A 354 3.02 -3.52 45.61
C ALA A 354 3.91 -4.50 46.42
N SER A 355 3.82 -5.83 46.20
CA SER A 355 4.44 -6.80 47.12
C SER A 355 5.52 -7.71 46.53
N ASP A 356 5.78 -7.66 45.23
CA ASP A 356 6.77 -8.52 44.60
C ASP A 356 7.81 -7.74 43.76
N SER A 357 9.09 -8.11 43.92
CA SER A 357 10.26 -7.50 43.31
C SER A 357 10.41 -7.71 41.80
N LEU A 358 9.46 -8.34 41.15
CA LEU A 358 9.27 -8.31 39.68
C LEU A 358 8.33 -7.14 39.40
N ALA A 359 8.81 -6.10 38.73
CA ALA A 359 8.06 -4.93 38.34
C ALA A 359 6.89 -5.32 37.40
N VAL A 360 5.85 -5.87 37.98
CA VAL A 360 4.60 -6.16 37.27
C VAL A 360 3.81 -4.86 37.26
N VAL A 361 3.70 -4.23 36.13
CA VAL A 361 2.85 -3.07 35.94
C VAL A 361 1.39 -3.52 36.03
N GLU A 362 0.58 -2.69 36.64
CA GLU A 362 -0.86 -2.92 36.83
C GLU A 362 -1.58 -3.16 35.51
N PHE A 363 -2.28 -4.30 35.41
CA PHE A 363 -3.17 -4.60 34.31
C PHE A 363 -4.59 -4.10 34.61
N PRO A 364 -5.36 -3.64 33.61
CA PRO A 364 -6.72 -3.12 33.78
C PRO A 364 -7.72 -4.27 33.94
N ILE A 365 -7.62 -5.05 35.02
CA ILE A 365 -8.47 -6.22 35.24
C ILE A 365 -9.86 -5.78 35.71
N ASP A 366 -10.90 -6.17 34.97
CA ASP A 366 -12.30 -6.00 35.27
C ASP A 366 -13.03 -7.36 35.21
N SER A 367 -14.05 -7.57 36.03
CA SER A 367 -14.81 -8.81 36.06
C SER A 367 -15.89 -8.92 34.97
N LYS A 368 -16.10 -7.87 34.19
CA LYS A 368 -17.12 -7.79 33.12
C LYS A 368 -16.56 -7.54 31.75
N MET A 369 -15.30 -7.17 31.68
CA MET A 369 -14.61 -6.83 30.44
C MET A 369 -13.36 -7.67 30.28
N SER A 370 -12.99 -7.97 29.05
CA SER A 370 -11.73 -8.59 28.76
C SER A 370 -10.58 -7.57 28.83
N VAL A 371 -9.38 -8.08 29.04
CA VAL A 371 -8.12 -7.32 28.98
C VAL A 371 -7.52 -7.57 27.62
N GLN A 372 -7.40 -6.52 26.82
CA GLN A 372 -7.05 -6.57 25.41
C GLN A 372 -5.75 -5.85 25.13
N LEU A 373 -4.93 -6.40 24.23
CA LEU A 373 -3.67 -5.82 23.74
C LEU A 373 -3.87 -5.29 22.32
N PRO A 374 -3.87 -3.98 22.08
CA PRO A 374 -3.71 -3.43 20.75
C PRO A 374 -2.38 -3.88 20.16
N LEU A 375 -2.38 -4.46 18.93
CA LEU A 375 -1.18 -5.04 18.32
C LEU A 375 -0.02 -4.04 18.16
N PHE A 376 -0.29 -2.75 18.03
CA PHE A 376 0.76 -1.74 17.99
C PHE A 376 1.52 -1.57 19.32
N ASN A 377 0.98 -2.11 20.44
CA ASN A 377 1.60 -2.11 21.77
C ASN A 377 2.36 -3.40 22.10
N TYR A 378 2.48 -4.35 21.16
CA TYR A 378 3.01 -5.68 21.46
C TYR A 378 4.42 -5.68 22.07
N LYS A 379 5.27 -4.70 21.73
CA LYS A 379 6.64 -4.57 22.28
C LYS A 379 6.66 -4.27 23.79
N THR A 380 5.67 -3.53 24.26
CA THR A 380 5.52 -3.14 25.67
C THR A 380 4.47 -3.98 26.39
N ARG A 381 4.04 -5.09 25.81
CA ARG A 381 2.98 -5.95 26.37
C ARG A 381 3.23 -6.51 27.78
N ALA A 382 4.47 -6.50 28.25
CA ALA A 382 4.80 -6.81 29.63
C ALA A 382 4.30 -5.75 30.63
N GLU A 383 3.95 -4.56 30.13
CA GLU A 383 3.46 -3.43 30.91
C GLU A 383 1.94 -3.38 30.84
N GLY A 384 1.26 -3.32 32.00
CA GLY A 384 -0.19 -3.25 32.04
C GLY A 384 -0.78 -2.02 31.34
N SER A 385 -0.02 -0.92 31.25
CA SER A 385 -0.38 0.28 30.52
C SER A 385 -0.53 0.08 29.00
N SER A 386 0.00 -1.02 28.47
CA SER A 386 -0.14 -1.39 27.05
C SER A 386 -1.46 -2.08 26.75
N TRP A 387 -2.23 -2.40 27.78
CA TRP A 387 -3.49 -3.13 27.71
C TRP A 387 -4.67 -2.21 28.04
N CYS A 388 -5.83 -2.54 27.51
CA CYS A 388 -7.09 -1.85 27.79
C CYS A 388 -8.19 -2.82 28.18
N ASN A 389 -9.30 -2.31 28.70
CA ASN A 389 -10.53 -3.05 28.85
C ASN A 389 -11.44 -2.84 27.65
N GLY A 390 -12.14 -3.89 27.23
CA GLY A 390 -13.14 -3.83 26.17
C GLY A 390 -14.18 -4.94 26.30
N GLU A 391 -15.28 -4.82 25.57
CA GLU A 391 -16.10 -5.99 25.31
C GLU A 391 -15.25 -7.01 24.56
N PHE A 392 -15.37 -8.30 24.92
CA PHE A 392 -14.55 -9.33 24.31
C PHE A 392 -14.77 -9.42 22.80
N SER A 393 -13.64 -9.56 22.07
CA SER A 393 -13.56 -9.46 20.60
C SER A 393 -12.93 -10.70 19.98
N LEU A 394 -13.45 -11.90 20.33
CA LEU A 394 -12.87 -13.18 19.92
C LEU A 394 -12.60 -13.23 18.42
N HIS A 395 -11.41 -13.68 18.03
CA HIS A 395 -10.90 -13.75 16.65
C HIS A 395 -10.79 -12.38 15.96
N ALA A 396 -10.66 -11.31 16.70
CA ALA A 396 -10.55 -9.96 16.15
C ALA A 396 -9.49 -9.12 16.87
N ALA A 397 -9.12 -8.03 16.26
CA ALA A 397 -8.23 -7.05 16.90
C ALA A 397 -8.92 -6.40 18.13
N ALA A 398 -8.11 -5.98 19.10
CA ALA A 398 -8.56 -5.32 20.31
C ALA A 398 -9.56 -4.18 20.02
N ASN A 399 -10.66 -4.16 20.75
CA ASN A 399 -11.72 -3.16 20.69
C ASN A 399 -11.68 -2.27 21.93
N CYS A 400 -10.61 -1.48 22.04
CA CYS A 400 -10.41 -0.58 23.17
C CYS A 400 -11.22 0.70 22.99
N GLU A 401 -12.19 0.96 23.84
CA GLU A 401 -12.90 2.24 23.86
C GLU A 401 -11.94 3.34 24.35
N GLY A 402 -11.61 4.29 23.49
CA GLY A 402 -10.99 5.58 23.88
C GLY A 402 -9.47 5.66 23.83
N ILE A 403 -8.76 4.86 23.02
CA ILE A 403 -7.36 5.09 22.68
C ILE A 403 -7.23 5.73 21.30
#